data_41e1b48081e977b5c5724f428a12b6b4
#
_entry.id   41e1b48081e977b5c5724f428a12b6b4
#
_cell.length_a   1.000
_cell.length_b   1.000
_cell.length_c   1.000
_cell.angle_alpha   90.00
_cell.angle_beta   90.00
_cell.angle_gamma   90.00
#
_symmetry.space_group_name_H-M   'P 1'
#
loop_
_entity.id
_entity.type
_entity.pdbx_description
1 polymer ?
#
loop_
_entity_poly.entity_id
_entity_poly.type
_entity_poly.pdbx_seq_one_letter_code
_entity_poly.pdbx_strand_id
1 'polypeptide(L)'
;GTSTDQGEQILYANEQCGPGYIYDTEKDTTVCDGATCVGASTDRETCCVAQATCGNTDGNDTPVSPDDCGDGYSVNAEALSTGLCVGTTCDVAGNTADRDSCCTPNSCAATALANGLIPDDSVGATPCANDTTLTTSQTCDVKCDTGTHVGASGTLTCVEAAVDGSTQLSGFTCTQLARCITLRGTSTDQGEQILYANEQCGPGYIYDT
;
A
#
# COMPACT_ATOMS: atom_id res chain seq x y z
N GLY A 1 -39.00 -5.66 -6.34
CA GLY A 1 -38.51 -6.82 -5.57
C GLY A 1 -39.56 -7.26 -4.55
N THR A 2 -39.55 -8.53 -4.17
CA THR A 2 -40.47 -9.09 -3.15
C THR A 2 -39.83 -9.18 -1.76
N SER A 3 -38.58 -8.71 -1.61
CA SER A 3 -37.88 -8.65 -0.31
C SER A 3 -38.55 -7.66 0.63
N THR A 4 -38.63 -7.99 1.90
CA THR A 4 -39.09 -7.10 2.96
C THR A 4 -37.93 -6.24 3.51
N ASP A 5 -36.69 -6.49 3.11
CA ASP A 5 -35.53 -5.72 3.44
C ASP A 5 -35.35 -4.57 2.44
N GLN A 6 -35.41 -3.34 2.92
CA GLN A 6 -35.26 -2.16 2.05
C GLN A 6 -33.88 -2.10 1.39
N GLY A 7 -32.84 -2.56 2.06
CA GLY A 7 -31.50 -2.62 1.49
C GLY A 7 -31.41 -3.56 0.28
N GLU A 8 -32.00 -4.75 0.36
CA GLU A 8 -32.09 -5.69 -0.78
C GLU A 8 -32.90 -5.12 -1.94
N GLN A 9 -34.01 -4.42 -1.64
CA GLN A 9 -34.84 -3.80 -2.68
C GLN A 9 -34.07 -2.71 -3.43
N ILE A 10 -33.30 -1.88 -2.74
CA ILE A 10 -32.47 -0.82 -3.35
C ILE A 10 -31.35 -1.44 -4.20
N LEU A 11 -30.65 -2.47 -3.72
CA LEU A 11 -29.62 -3.15 -4.49
C LEU A 11 -30.18 -3.75 -5.78
N TYR A 12 -31.32 -4.42 -5.71
CA TYR A 12 -32.00 -4.94 -6.89
C TYR A 12 -32.41 -3.83 -7.87
N ALA A 13 -32.90 -2.70 -7.37
CA ALA A 13 -33.25 -1.56 -8.19
C ALA A 13 -32.04 -0.94 -8.89
N ASN A 14 -30.89 -0.83 -8.19
CA ASN A 14 -29.64 -0.36 -8.78
C ASN A 14 -29.19 -1.25 -9.96
N GLU A 15 -29.28 -2.58 -9.84
CA GLU A 15 -28.96 -3.50 -10.92
C GLU A 15 -29.85 -3.26 -12.16
N GLN A 16 -31.10 -2.86 -11.97
CA GLN A 16 -32.03 -2.55 -13.08
C GLN A 16 -31.65 -1.22 -13.77
N CYS A 17 -30.96 -0.31 -13.13
CA CYS A 17 -30.53 0.94 -13.73
C CYS A 17 -29.37 0.77 -14.72
N GLY A 18 -28.62 -0.32 -14.58
CA GLY A 18 -27.45 -0.61 -15.40
C GLY A 18 -26.19 0.15 -15.00
N PRO A 19 -25.07 -0.11 -15.66
CA PRO A 19 -23.76 0.44 -15.27
C PRO A 19 -23.74 1.97 -15.26
N GLY A 20 -23.17 2.56 -14.22
CA GLY A 20 -23.03 4.00 -14.06
C GLY A 20 -24.29 4.73 -13.61
N TYR A 21 -25.33 3.98 -13.24
CA TYR A 21 -26.57 4.52 -12.72
C TYR A 21 -27.02 3.79 -11.47
N ILE A 22 -27.68 4.49 -10.57
CA ILE A 22 -28.32 3.96 -9.38
C ILE A 22 -29.79 4.36 -9.35
N TYR A 23 -30.56 3.59 -8.60
CA TYR A 23 -31.98 3.89 -8.40
C TYR A 23 -32.14 5.18 -7.59
N ASP A 24 -33.00 6.06 -8.09
CA ASP A 24 -33.33 7.34 -7.46
C ASP A 24 -34.56 7.18 -6.57
N THR A 25 -34.35 7.10 -5.25
CA THR A 25 -35.42 6.94 -4.26
C THR A 25 -36.37 8.16 -4.20
N GLU A 26 -35.97 9.31 -4.70
CA GLU A 26 -36.83 10.49 -4.76
C GLU A 26 -37.90 10.35 -5.86
N LYS A 27 -37.67 9.42 -6.78
CA LYS A 27 -38.57 9.13 -7.90
C LYS A 27 -39.54 7.93 -7.67
N ASP A 28 -39.63 7.43 -6.44
CA ASP A 28 -40.49 6.28 -6.07
C ASP A 28 -41.97 6.39 -6.55
N THR A 29 -42.48 7.59 -6.67
CA THR A 29 -43.83 7.86 -7.09
C THR A 29 -43.96 8.20 -8.57
N THR A 30 -42.86 8.24 -9.32
CA THR A 30 -42.85 8.55 -10.74
C THR A 30 -43.31 7.35 -11.56
N VAL A 31 -44.15 7.57 -12.56
CA VAL A 31 -44.69 6.49 -13.43
C VAL A 31 -43.75 6.27 -14.61
N CYS A 32 -43.51 4.99 -14.90
CA CYS A 32 -42.76 4.56 -16.07
C CYS A 32 -43.63 4.66 -17.36
N ASP A 33 -42.99 4.66 -18.53
CA ASP A 33 -43.65 4.78 -19.81
C ASP A 33 -44.52 3.56 -20.16
N GLY A 34 -44.31 2.44 -19.46
CA GLY A 34 -45.01 1.17 -19.73
C GLY A 34 -45.62 0.53 -18.51
N ALA A 35 -46.23 -0.62 -18.69
CA ALA A 35 -46.80 -1.44 -17.60
C ALA A 35 -45.70 -2.08 -16.71
N THR A 36 -44.45 -2.07 -17.16
CA THR A 36 -43.27 -2.54 -16.45
C THR A 36 -42.13 -1.54 -16.64
N CYS A 37 -41.51 -1.14 -15.56
CA CYS A 37 -40.35 -0.23 -15.62
C CYS A 37 -39.09 -0.96 -16.14
N VAL A 38 -38.39 -0.37 -17.08
CA VAL A 38 -37.13 -0.87 -17.66
C VAL A 38 -36.01 0.15 -17.46
N GLY A 39 -35.47 0.14 -16.26
CA GLY A 39 -34.49 1.14 -15.79
C GLY A 39 -33.21 1.21 -16.63
N ALA A 40 -32.75 0.11 -17.21
CA ALA A 40 -31.56 0.11 -18.05
C ALA A 40 -31.76 0.72 -19.46
N SER A 41 -32.95 1.10 -19.83
CA SER A 41 -33.28 1.62 -21.18
C SER A 41 -34.24 2.80 -21.16
N THR A 42 -35.54 2.54 -21.41
CA THR A 42 -36.56 3.59 -21.63
C THR A 42 -36.84 4.43 -20.40
N ASP A 43 -36.81 3.80 -19.22
CA ASP A 43 -37.14 4.48 -17.96
C ASP A 43 -35.91 4.89 -17.15
N ARG A 44 -34.71 4.91 -17.77
CA ARG A 44 -33.47 5.25 -17.05
C ARG A 44 -33.53 6.66 -16.44
N GLU A 45 -33.90 7.64 -17.23
CA GLU A 45 -34.00 9.04 -16.78
C GLU A 45 -35.18 9.23 -15.82
N THR A 46 -36.16 8.36 -15.90
CA THR A 46 -37.36 8.39 -15.06
C THR A 46 -37.10 7.83 -13.67
N CYS A 47 -36.32 6.76 -13.55
CA CYS A 47 -36.20 5.98 -12.32
C CYS A 47 -34.77 5.96 -11.74
N CYS A 48 -33.77 6.39 -12.52
CA CYS A 48 -32.38 6.27 -12.16
C CYS A 48 -31.67 7.63 -12.21
N VAL A 49 -30.57 7.72 -11.49
CA VAL A 49 -29.68 8.86 -11.48
C VAL A 49 -28.25 8.39 -11.75
N ALA A 50 -27.45 9.19 -12.42
CA ALA A 50 -26.06 8.85 -12.68
C ALA A 50 -25.28 8.75 -11.38
N GLN A 51 -24.42 7.72 -11.26
CA GLN A 51 -23.42 7.65 -10.20
C GLN A 51 -22.37 8.74 -10.40
N ALA A 52 -21.87 9.28 -9.30
CA ALA A 52 -20.67 10.10 -9.34
C ALA A 52 -19.47 9.27 -9.82
N THR A 53 -18.48 9.94 -10.36
CA THR A 53 -17.21 9.32 -10.79
C THR A 53 -16.05 9.92 -10.04
N CYS A 54 -14.93 9.24 -10.01
CA CYS A 54 -13.71 9.79 -9.42
C CYS A 54 -13.25 11.10 -10.10
N GLY A 55 -13.61 11.30 -11.36
CA GLY A 55 -13.33 12.54 -12.10
C GLY A 55 -14.38 13.63 -11.94
N ASN A 56 -15.54 13.29 -11.36
CA ASN A 56 -16.64 14.23 -11.10
C ASN A 56 -17.39 13.77 -9.85
N THR A 57 -16.93 14.24 -8.70
CA THR A 57 -17.38 13.78 -7.38
C THR A 57 -18.71 14.37 -6.92
N ASP A 58 -19.13 15.48 -7.51
CA ASP A 58 -20.26 16.30 -7.06
C ASP A 58 -21.20 16.75 -8.20
N GLY A 59 -20.97 16.27 -9.41
CA GLY A 59 -21.73 16.69 -10.59
C GLY A 59 -21.28 18.02 -11.22
N ASN A 60 -20.24 18.66 -10.69
CA ASN A 60 -19.72 19.96 -11.16
C ASN A 60 -18.30 19.86 -11.76
N ASP A 61 -17.93 18.68 -12.26
CA ASP A 61 -16.60 18.38 -12.82
C ASP A 61 -15.44 18.54 -11.80
N THR A 62 -15.72 18.32 -10.51
CA THR A 62 -14.71 18.33 -9.46
C THR A 62 -14.12 16.92 -9.30
N PRO A 63 -12.85 16.68 -9.68
CA PRO A 63 -12.22 15.37 -9.52
C PRO A 63 -11.79 15.14 -8.07
N VAL A 64 -11.63 13.86 -7.70
CA VAL A 64 -10.97 13.47 -6.45
C VAL A 64 -9.56 14.07 -6.41
N SER A 65 -9.22 14.70 -5.30
CA SER A 65 -7.91 15.28 -5.03
C SER A 65 -7.05 14.37 -4.13
N PRO A 66 -5.73 14.57 -4.05
CA PRO A 66 -4.88 13.85 -3.09
C PRO A 66 -5.34 14.02 -1.64
N ASP A 67 -5.84 15.19 -1.26
CA ASP A 67 -6.32 15.46 0.08
C ASP A 67 -7.58 14.65 0.41
N ASP A 68 -8.43 14.36 -0.58
CA ASP A 68 -9.63 13.52 -0.40
C ASP A 68 -9.25 12.05 -0.15
N CYS A 69 -8.21 11.55 -0.78
CA CYS A 69 -7.71 10.19 -0.58
C CYS A 69 -7.15 9.98 0.84
N GLY A 70 -6.65 11.05 1.46
CA GLY A 70 -6.07 11.03 2.79
C GLY A 70 -4.68 10.41 2.87
N ASP A 71 -4.15 10.36 4.09
CA ASP A 71 -2.80 9.86 4.36
C ASP A 71 -2.67 8.37 3.96
N GLY A 72 -1.56 8.06 3.32
CA GLY A 72 -1.27 6.69 2.89
C GLY A 72 -1.93 6.24 1.59
N TYR A 73 -2.61 7.15 0.89
CA TYR A 73 -3.23 6.90 -0.40
C TYR A 73 -2.86 7.98 -1.42
N SER A 74 -2.93 7.63 -2.69
CA SER A 74 -2.81 8.57 -3.81
C SER A 74 -3.97 8.40 -4.78
N VAL A 75 -4.28 9.45 -5.52
CA VAL A 75 -5.34 9.40 -6.55
C VAL A 75 -4.97 8.37 -7.61
N ASN A 76 -5.89 7.48 -7.92
CA ASN A 76 -5.77 6.57 -9.04
C ASN A 76 -6.10 7.31 -10.34
N ALA A 77 -5.08 7.69 -11.09
CA ALA A 77 -5.24 8.48 -12.31
C ALA A 77 -6.10 7.77 -13.39
N GLU A 78 -6.06 6.44 -13.43
CA GLU A 78 -6.89 5.66 -14.37
C GLU A 78 -8.36 5.69 -13.93
N ALA A 79 -8.61 5.68 -12.63
CA ALA A 79 -9.96 5.73 -12.08
C ALA A 79 -10.65 7.08 -12.28
N LEU A 80 -9.92 8.18 -12.49
CA LEU A 80 -10.54 9.48 -12.78
C LEU A 80 -11.46 9.43 -14.01
N SER A 81 -11.18 8.55 -14.96
CA SER A 81 -12.00 8.41 -16.18
C SER A 81 -13.04 7.29 -16.10
N THR A 82 -12.87 6.31 -15.23
CA THR A 82 -13.67 5.06 -15.24
C THR A 82 -14.21 4.64 -13.88
N GLY A 83 -13.62 5.15 -12.79
CA GLY A 83 -14.01 4.79 -11.42
C GLY A 83 -15.37 5.36 -11.06
N LEU A 84 -16.27 4.49 -10.58
CA LEU A 84 -17.61 4.84 -10.13
C LEU A 84 -17.66 4.85 -8.61
N CYS A 85 -18.32 5.86 -8.06
CA CYS A 85 -18.63 5.94 -6.64
C CYS A 85 -19.95 5.22 -6.33
N VAL A 86 -20.18 4.89 -5.07
CA VAL A 86 -21.39 4.16 -4.65
C VAL A 86 -22.66 5.00 -4.82
N GLY A 87 -22.55 6.33 -4.68
CA GLY A 87 -23.65 7.26 -4.69
C GLY A 87 -23.64 8.26 -5.86
N THR A 88 -24.49 9.28 -5.73
CA THR A 88 -24.53 10.46 -6.62
C THR A 88 -23.44 11.48 -6.29
N THR A 89 -22.74 11.29 -5.18
CA THR A 89 -21.54 12.00 -4.77
C THR A 89 -20.49 11.01 -4.32
N CYS A 90 -19.22 11.31 -4.51
CA CYS A 90 -18.12 10.51 -3.98
C CYS A 90 -17.76 11.00 -2.58
N ASP A 91 -17.83 10.12 -1.61
CA ASP A 91 -17.34 10.36 -0.24
C ASP A 91 -16.11 9.51 0.04
N VAL A 92 -15.00 9.89 -0.59
CA VAL A 92 -13.73 9.13 -0.52
C VAL A 92 -13.17 9.08 0.91
N ALA A 93 -13.39 10.14 1.69
CA ALA A 93 -12.92 10.22 3.07
C ALA A 93 -13.78 9.38 4.04
N GLY A 94 -15.09 9.32 3.83
CA GLY A 94 -16.03 8.64 4.72
C GLY A 94 -16.48 7.25 4.24
N ASN A 95 -16.31 6.94 2.96
CA ASN A 95 -16.74 5.69 2.35
C ASN A 95 -15.56 4.88 1.79
N THR A 96 -15.31 3.72 2.39
CA THR A 96 -14.20 2.84 1.98
C THR A 96 -14.35 2.36 0.52
N ALA A 97 -15.57 2.09 0.04
CA ALA A 97 -15.78 1.64 -1.33
C ALA A 97 -15.49 2.74 -2.36
N ASP A 98 -15.83 3.99 -2.06
CA ASP A 98 -15.47 5.14 -2.90
C ASP A 98 -13.95 5.36 -2.89
N ARG A 99 -13.31 5.25 -1.73
CA ARG A 99 -11.86 5.34 -1.63
C ARG A 99 -11.17 4.24 -2.43
N ASP A 100 -11.58 2.99 -2.29
CA ASP A 100 -11.00 1.85 -3.00
C ASP A 100 -11.21 1.95 -4.52
N SER A 101 -12.29 2.64 -4.95
CA SER A 101 -12.53 2.92 -6.37
C SER A 101 -11.64 4.04 -6.91
N CYS A 102 -11.40 5.09 -6.14
CA CYS A 102 -10.77 6.33 -6.63
C CYS A 102 -9.32 6.51 -6.21
N CYS A 103 -8.86 5.78 -5.18
CA CYS A 103 -7.54 5.93 -4.62
C CYS A 103 -6.78 4.60 -4.61
N THR A 104 -5.47 4.70 -4.69
CA THR A 104 -4.56 3.55 -4.57
C THR A 104 -3.75 3.69 -3.28
N PRO A 105 -3.64 2.64 -2.47
CA PRO A 105 -2.76 2.68 -1.30
C PRO A 105 -1.33 2.98 -1.72
N ASN A 106 -0.67 3.91 -1.04
CA ASN A 106 0.75 4.12 -1.20
C ASN A 106 1.51 2.86 -0.76
N SER A 107 2.59 2.56 -1.44
CA SER A 107 3.38 1.37 -1.17
C SER A 107 4.85 1.68 -0.97
N CYS A 108 5.50 0.88 -0.16
CA CYS A 108 6.94 0.80 -0.10
C CYS A 108 7.40 -0.42 -0.89
N ALA A 109 8.30 -0.23 -1.84
CA ALA A 109 8.97 -1.36 -2.46
C ALA A 109 9.93 -1.97 -1.43
N ALA A 110 9.84 -3.26 -1.18
CA ALA A 110 10.91 -4.01 -0.56
C ALA A 110 12.04 -4.09 -1.57
N THR A 111 12.80 -2.99 -1.72
CA THR A 111 14.06 -3.03 -2.45
C THR A 111 14.98 -4.02 -1.77
N ALA A 112 15.88 -4.62 -2.54
CA ALA A 112 16.86 -5.57 -2.06
C ALA A 112 17.38 -5.16 -0.67
N LEU A 113 17.16 -6.02 0.32
CA LEU A 113 17.56 -5.77 1.70
C LEU A 113 19.05 -5.39 1.72
N ALA A 114 19.35 -4.18 2.16
CA ALA A 114 20.69 -3.63 2.17
C ALA A 114 21.37 -3.83 3.54
N ASN A 115 22.68 -3.62 3.61
CA ASN A 115 23.41 -3.56 4.87
C ASN A 115 23.36 -4.83 5.73
N GLY A 116 23.43 -5.99 5.12
CA GLY A 116 23.47 -7.27 5.84
C GLY A 116 22.12 -7.70 6.42
N LEU A 117 21.04 -7.09 6.00
CA LEU A 117 19.68 -7.55 6.31
C LEU A 117 19.32 -8.73 5.41
N ILE A 118 18.75 -9.76 5.99
CA ILE A 118 18.16 -10.90 5.30
C ILE A 118 16.75 -11.15 5.85
N PRO A 119 15.84 -11.77 5.08
CA PRO A 119 14.52 -12.13 5.60
C PRO A 119 14.62 -12.98 6.87
N ASP A 120 13.75 -12.71 7.84
CA ASP A 120 13.62 -13.58 9.02
C ASP A 120 12.61 -14.67 8.73
N ASP A 121 13.07 -15.89 8.52
CA ASP A 121 12.29 -17.09 8.23
C ASP A 121 11.97 -17.93 9.48
N SER A 122 12.16 -17.37 10.68
CA SER A 122 11.82 -18.04 11.93
C SER A 122 10.31 -18.26 12.08
N VAL A 123 9.94 -19.23 12.92
CA VAL A 123 8.53 -19.57 13.13
C VAL A 123 7.78 -18.39 13.73
N GLY A 124 6.73 -17.96 13.04
CA GLY A 124 5.88 -16.85 13.44
C GLY A 124 6.28 -15.48 12.92
N ALA A 125 7.43 -15.37 12.24
CA ALA A 125 7.83 -14.15 11.52
C ALA A 125 7.07 -14.00 10.19
N THR A 126 6.92 -12.75 9.75
CA THR A 126 6.45 -12.40 8.40
C THR A 126 7.67 -11.89 7.61
N PRO A 127 8.40 -12.75 6.89
CA PRO A 127 9.69 -12.37 6.31
C PRO A 127 9.56 -11.29 5.25
N CYS A 128 10.49 -10.34 5.26
CA CYS A 128 10.67 -9.38 4.18
C CYS A 128 11.24 -10.10 2.95
N ALA A 129 10.41 -10.65 2.10
CA ALA A 129 10.87 -11.24 0.85
C ALA A 129 11.35 -10.17 -0.14
N ASN A 130 12.33 -10.49 -0.98
CA ASN A 130 12.70 -9.63 -2.11
C ASN A 130 11.45 -9.40 -2.98
N ASP A 131 11.24 -8.16 -3.41
CA ASP A 131 10.10 -7.72 -4.22
C ASP A 131 8.72 -7.74 -3.51
N THR A 132 8.67 -7.92 -2.19
CA THR A 132 7.41 -7.77 -1.46
C THR A 132 7.04 -6.29 -1.38
N THR A 133 5.88 -5.94 -1.91
CA THR A 133 5.29 -4.61 -1.77
C THR A 133 4.51 -4.56 -0.46
N LEU A 134 4.87 -3.62 0.42
CA LEU A 134 4.12 -3.33 1.64
C LEU A 134 3.32 -2.04 1.44
N THR A 135 2.10 -2.01 1.92
CA THR A 135 1.30 -0.78 2.02
C THR A 135 1.65 -0.02 3.30
N THR A 136 1.24 1.23 3.38
CA THR A 136 1.44 2.09 4.55
C THR A 136 1.11 1.36 5.86
N SER A 137 1.98 1.53 6.84
CA SER A 137 1.91 0.90 8.17
C SER A 137 2.09 -0.63 8.20
N GLN A 138 2.23 -1.30 7.08
CA GLN A 138 2.58 -2.73 7.09
C GLN A 138 4.05 -2.94 7.45
N THR A 139 4.30 -4.08 8.06
CA THR A 139 5.63 -4.47 8.56
C THR A 139 6.05 -5.82 8.02
N CYS A 140 7.35 -6.03 7.96
CA CYS A 140 7.93 -7.35 7.71
C CYS A 140 9.19 -7.57 8.57
N ASP A 141 9.55 -8.81 8.78
CA ASP A 141 10.61 -9.21 9.69
C ASP A 141 11.92 -9.51 8.95
N VAL A 142 13.01 -9.02 9.54
CA VAL A 142 14.37 -9.20 9.05
C VAL A 142 15.27 -9.67 10.18
N LYS A 143 16.38 -10.30 9.81
CA LYS A 143 17.49 -10.62 10.70
C LYS A 143 18.82 -10.20 10.09
N CYS A 144 19.83 -10.09 10.91
CA CYS A 144 21.19 -9.82 10.43
C CYS A 144 21.80 -11.08 9.84
N ASP A 145 22.50 -10.93 8.72
CA ASP A 145 23.39 -11.97 8.18
C ASP A 145 24.58 -12.16 9.14
N THR A 146 24.54 -13.19 9.95
CA THR A 146 25.52 -13.48 10.99
C THR A 146 26.93 -13.76 10.47
N GLY A 147 27.09 -13.98 9.17
CA GLY A 147 28.42 -14.13 8.53
C GLY A 147 29.15 -12.81 8.34
N THR A 148 28.44 -11.71 8.28
CA THR A 148 28.98 -10.39 7.92
C THR A 148 28.58 -9.27 8.90
N HIS A 149 27.53 -9.49 9.69
CA HIS A 149 26.97 -8.46 10.57
C HIS A 149 26.60 -9.04 11.94
N VAL A 150 26.56 -8.17 12.94
CA VAL A 150 26.04 -8.47 14.28
C VAL A 150 24.70 -7.77 14.46
N GLY A 151 23.82 -8.42 15.20
CA GLY A 151 22.47 -7.97 15.54
C GLY A 151 21.52 -9.16 15.67
N ALA A 152 20.37 -8.89 16.25
CA ALA A 152 19.30 -9.87 16.35
C ALA A 152 18.35 -9.78 15.15
N SER A 153 17.15 -10.30 15.31
CA SER A 153 16.02 -10.02 14.42
C SER A 153 15.38 -8.67 14.74
N GLY A 154 14.74 -8.07 13.77
CA GLY A 154 14.00 -6.83 13.91
C GLY A 154 12.94 -6.68 12.84
N THR A 155 12.21 -5.60 12.89
CA THR A 155 11.08 -5.33 12.00
C THR A 155 11.34 -4.08 11.17
N LEU A 156 11.05 -4.16 9.88
CA LEU A 156 10.99 -3.01 8.98
C LEU A 156 9.53 -2.58 8.81
N THR A 157 9.31 -1.28 8.73
CA THR A 157 7.99 -0.68 8.58
C THR A 157 7.93 0.17 7.31
N CYS A 158 6.83 0.08 6.57
CA CYS A 158 6.52 1.01 5.51
C CYS A 158 5.96 2.30 6.13
N VAL A 159 6.71 3.40 6.04
CA VAL A 159 6.30 4.69 6.62
C VAL A 159 5.45 5.47 5.63
N GLU A 160 4.50 6.25 6.13
CA GLU A 160 3.41 6.93 5.42
C GLU A 160 3.82 8.00 4.38
N ALA A 161 4.89 7.94 3.71
CA ALA A 161 5.27 9.07 2.85
C ALA A 161 5.53 8.76 1.37
N ALA A 162 5.17 7.57 0.88
CA ALA A 162 5.53 7.20 -0.48
C ALA A 162 4.35 7.31 -1.46
N VAL A 163 4.32 8.39 -2.20
CA VAL A 163 3.37 8.60 -3.31
C VAL A 163 3.68 7.71 -4.52
N ASP A 164 4.90 7.18 -4.65
CA ASP A 164 5.41 6.50 -5.86
C ASP A 164 6.13 5.17 -5.59
N GLY A 165 6.00 4.59 -4.39
CA GLY A 165 6.72 3.37 -4.04
C GLY A 165 8.23 3.54 -3.84
N SER A 166 8.74 4.77 -3.84
CA SER A 166 10.16 5.07 -3.67
C SER A 166 10.61 5.09 -2.21
N THR A 167 9.69 5.07 -1.25
CA THR A 167 10.02 5.10 0.18
C THR A 167 10.63 3.77 0.60
N GLN A 168 11.82 3.88 1.19
CA GLN A 168 12.48 2.72 1.75
C GLN A 168 11.86 2.34 3.09
N LEU A 169 11.84 1.04 3.35
CA LEU A 169 11.46 0.52 4.66
C LEU A 169 12.42 1.04 5.72
N SER A 170 11.91 1.39 6.88
CA SER A 170 12.70 1.92 8.01
C SER A 170 12.52 1.09 9.27
N GLY A 171 13.43 1.24 10.21
CA GLY A 171 13.30 0.71 11.56
C GLY A 171 14.52 -0.04 12.06
N PHE A 172 14.96 -1.11 11.40
CA PHE A 172 16.01 -1.97 11.91
C PHE A 172 17.29 -1.90 11.07
N THR A 173 18.43 -1.91 11.75
CA THR A 173 19.76 -1.88 11.11
C THR A 173 20.70 -2.91 11.73
N CYS A 174 21.58 -3.46 10.90
CA CYS A 174 22.65 -4.36 11.33
C CYS A 174 23.99 -3.64 11.42
N THR A 175 24.81 -4.04 12.38
CA THR A 175 26.18 -3.52 12.49
C THR A 175 27.13 -4.45 11.75
N GLN A 176 27.88 -3.91 10.80
CA GLN A 176 28.86 -4.70 10.04
C GLN A 176 29.97 -5.19 10.96
N LEU A 177 30.31 -6.47 10.86
CA LEU A 177 31.48 -7.03 11.53
C LEU A 177 32.77 -6.41 10.95
N ALA A 178 33.67 -6.04 11.84
CA ALA A 178 34.98 -5.63 11.41
C ALA A 178 35.70 -6.82 10.73
N ARG A 179 36.35 -6.55 9.61
CA ARG A 179 37.17 -7.57 8.93
C ARG A 179 38.53 -7.65 9.59
N CYS A 180 39.16 -8.83 9.55
CA CYS A 180 40.50 -9.00 10.06
C CYS A 180 41.53 -8.00 9.45
N ILE A 181 41.32 -7.54 8.22
CA ILE A 181 42.16 -6.53 7.58
C ILE A 181 42.20 -5.21 8.37
N THR A 182 41.16 -4.88 9.14
CA THR A 182 41.16 -3.66 9.97
C THR A 182 42.13 -3.73 11.14
N LEU A 183 42.55 -4.93 11.51
CA LEU A 183 43.59 -5.13 12.56
C LEU A 183 45.00 -4.78 12.07
N ARG A 184 45.23 -4.70 10.76
CA ARG A 184 46.54 -4.36 10.19
C ARG A 184 46.96 -2.91 10.44
N GLY A 185 46.07 -2.03 10.80
CA GLY A 185 46.34 -0.61 10.92
C GLY A 185 46.52 0.07 9.54
N THR A 186 47.08 1.27 9.54
CA THR A 186 47.27 2.12 8.35
C THR A 186 48.70 2.18 7.85
N SER A 187 49.63 1.42 8.46
CA SER A 187 51.04 1.38 8.02
C SER A 187 51.18 0.80 6.62
N THR A 188 52.11 1.31 5.84
CA THR A 188 52.47 0.77 4.53
C THR A 188 53.44 -0.39 4.64
N ASP A 189 54.05 -0.60 5.81
CA ASP A 189 54.96 -1.72 6.10
C ASP A 189 54.15 -2.96 6.52
N GLN A 190 54.25 -4.05 5.73
CA GLN A 190 53.53 -5.29 6.02
C GLN A 190 53.93 -5.93 7.34
N GLY A 191 55.19 -5.83 7.75
CA GLY A 191 55.66 -6.35 9.02
C GLY A 191 55.04 -5.62 10.22
N GLU A 192 54.95 -4.30 10.16
CA GLU A 192 54.29 -3.48 11.20
C GLU A 192 52.77 -3.76 11.23
N GLN A 193 52.14 -3.92 10.07
CA GLN A 193 50.73 -4.26 10.00
C GLN A 193 50.42 -5.58 10.70
N ILE A 194 51.24 -6.61 10.50
CA ILE A 194 51.08 -7.91 11.15
C ILE A 194 51.30 -7.84 12.63
N LEU A 195 52.33 -7.10 13.08
CA LEU A 195 52.58 -6.90 14.51
C LEU A 195 51.41 -6.18 15.20
N TYR A 196 50.91 -5.13 14.58
CA TYR A 196 49.73 -4.40 15.10
C TYR A 196 48.52 -5.32 15.20
N ALA A 197 48.24 -6.13 14.17
CA ALA A 197 47.12 -7.06 14.17
C ALA A 197 47.27 -8.13 15.26
N ASN A 198 48.49 -8.65 15.52
CA ASN A 198 48.74 -9.60 16.59
C ASN A 198 48.50 -9.00 17.97
N GLU A 199 48.86 -7.73 18.20
CA GLU A 199 48.55 -7.03 19.44
C GLU A 199 47.04 -6.90 19.68
N GLN A 200 46.25 -6.70 18.64
CA GLN A 200 44.80 -6.62 18.73
C GLN A 200 44.13 -7.97 19.00
N CYS A 201 44.74 -9.09 18.59
CA CYS A 201 44.23 -10.42 18.87
C CYS A 201 44.32 -10.82 20.36
N GLY A 202 45.13 -10.13 21.14
CA GLY A 202 45.34 -10.42 22.56
C GLY A 202 46.36 -11.53 22.86
N PRO A 203 46.66 -11.76 24.15
CA PRO A 203 47.69 -12.71 24.55
C PRO A 203 47.36 -14.15 24.12
N GLY A 204 48.35 -14.80 23.48
CA GLY A 204 48.23 -16.21 23.05
C GLY A 204 47.55 -16.42 21.69
N TYR A 205 47.16 -15.34 20.99
CA TYR A 205 46.62 -15.40 19.63
C TYR A 205 47.54 -14.67 18.64
N ILE A 206 47.55 -15.12 17.42
CA ILE A 206 48.24 -14.49 16.29
C ILE A 206 47.26 -14.20 15.18
N TYR A 207 47.54 -13.15 14.39
CA TYR A 207 46.76 -12.84 13.20
C TYR A 207 47.04 -13.89 12.12
N ASP A 208 45.99 -14.53 11.62
CA ASP A 208 46.07 -15.52 10.50
C ASP A 208 45.99 -14.74 9.18
N THR A 209 47.01 -14.87 8.34
CA THR A 209 47.25 -14.07 7.11
C THR A 209 46.61 -14.66 5.88
#